data_2aa1d337e3dceb67a956058c19359761
#
_entry.id   2aa1d337e3dceb67a956058c19359761
#
_cell.length_a   1.000
_cell.length_b   1.000
_cell.length_c   1.000
_cell.angle_alpha   90.00
_cell.angle_beta   90.00
_cell.angle_gamma   90.00
#
_symmetry.space_group_name_H-M   'P 1'
#
loop_
_entity.id
_entity.type
_entity.pdbx_description
1 polymer ?
#
loop_
_entity_poly.entity_id
_entity_poly.type
_entity_poly.pdbx_seq_one_letter_code
_entity_poly.pdbx_strand_id
1 'polypeptide(L)'
;MKRSHTVKTSFYPVLSIPLCGALLALFGWTTPAPAAEQVDLKLVLATDVSRSIDDEELRLEREGTAEAFLDPEVVKAIQNGSLGRIAVATFDFSSPQDNRVTMDWHIIHDRASAMALAETIRDTPRTPGRRTSVSSALELGALLIESSEKDIVATRKVIDVSDDGPNNDGNRMTEAHDKVIAQGIVVNGLPVMDDNANGYFPDLDKYYAACVAGGRGSFVVAVHNYKDFSAAMRHKLILEISQNETQIRHAQTGRTKSGPLLKLTAAAPAAPSPTPQVLRAGPNEFSSRCDIGGFGFGGGF
;
A
#
# COMPACT_ATOMS: atom_id res chain seq x y z
N MET A 1 13.58 -112.57 -7.37
CA MET A 1 13.51 -111.59 -8.46
C MET A 1 13.43 -110.21 -7.85
N LYS A 2 14.57 -109.47 -7.81
CA LYS A 2 14.68 -108.09 -7.32
C LYS A 2 15.07 -107.23 -8.53
N ARG A 3 14.14 -106.32 -8.87
CA ARG A 3 14.42 -105.26 -9.86
C ARG A 3 15.14 -104.05 -9.20
N SER A 4 16.33 -103.74 -9.69
CA SER A 4 17.08 -102.59 -9.31
C SER A 4 16.61 -101.37 -10.11
N HIS A 5 16.20 -100.29 -9.48
CA HIS A 5 15.92 -99.03 -10.12
C HIS A 5 17.09 -98.14 -9.97
N THR A 6 17.71 -97.82 -11.11
CA THR A 6 18.82 -96.84 -11.20
C THR A 6 18.22 -95.44 -11.34
N VAL A 7 18.51 -94.57 -10.33
CA VAL A 7 18.14 -93.14 -10.36
C VAL A 7 19.23 -92.38 -11.12
N LYS A 8 18.88 -91.75 -12.26
CA LYS A 8 19.76 -90.81 -12.98
C LYS A 8 19.64 -89.45 -12.34
N THR A 9 20.68 -88.97 -11.70
CA THR A 9 20.84 -87.58 -11.23
C THR A 9 21.27 -86.74 -12.40
N SER A 10 20.41 -85.77 -12.81
CA SER A 10 20.71 -84.74 -13.81
C SER A 10 21.29 -83.54 -13.11
N PHE A 11 22.55 -83.17 -13.44
CA PHE A 11 23.17 -81.93 -12.98
C PHE A 11 22.80 -80.84 -13.95
N TYR A 12 22.09 -79.79 -13.43
CA TYR A 12 21.90 -78.56 -14.16
C TYR A 12 23.01 -77.55 -13.71
N PRO A 13 23.68 -76.86 -14.63
CA PRO A 13 24.61 -75.83 -14.27
C PRO A 13 23.87 -74.58 -13.76
N VAL A 14 24.23 -74.15 -12.56
CA VAL A 14 23.76 -72.89 -11.98
C VAL A 14 24.44 -71.73 -12.71
N LEU A 15 23.65 -71.02 -13.52
CA LEU A 15 24.11 -69.83 -14.20
C LEU A 15 24.13 -68.69 -13.16
N SER A 16 25.33 -68.28 -12.71
CA SER A 16 25.55 -67.14 -11.82
C SER A 16 25.35 -65.84 -12.61
N ILE A 17 24.23 -65.17 -12.42
CA ILE A 17 24.02 -63.81 -12.93
C ILE A 17 24.66 -62.81 -11.95
N PRO A 18 25.63 -61.99 -12.37
CA PRO A 18 26.17 -60.94 -11.52
C PRO A 18 25.08 -59.86 -11.36
N LEU A 19 24.65 -59.65 -10.12
CA LEU A 19 23.75 -58.55 -9.72
C LEU A 19 24.53 -57.24 -9.80
N CYS A 20 24.55 -56.65 -11.01
CA CYS A 20 25.09 -55.32 -11.22
C CYS A 20 24.11 -54.32 -10.59
N GLY A 21 24.37 -53.91 -9.36
CA GLY A 21 23.58 -52.90 -8.65
C GLY A 21 23.71 -51.57 -9.36
N ALA A 22 22.74 -51.23 -10.19
CA ALA A 22 22.55 -49.85 -10.66
C ALA A 22 22.10 -48.97 -9.52
N LEU A 23 23.07 -48.33 -8.85
CA LEU A 23 22.83 -47.24 -7.91
C LEU A 23 22.31 -46.05 -8.75
N LEU A 24 20.98 -45.99 -8.96
CA LEU A 24 20.30 -44.80 -9.48
C LEU A 24 20.44 -43.71 -8.41
N ALA A 25 21.49 -42.87 -8.54
CA ALA A 25 21.59 -41.63 -7.78
C ALA A 25 20.40 -40.74 -8.17
N LEU A 26 19.39 -40.71 -7.30
CA LEU A 26 18.31 -39.73 -7.32
C LEU A 26 18.93 -38.35 -7.04
N PHE A 27 19.54 -37.72 -8.05
CA PHE A 27 19.80 -36.30 -8.01
C PHE A 27 18.42 -35.61 -8.04
N GLY A 28 17.88 -35.38 -6.86
CA GLY A 28 16.73 -34.50 -6.69
C GLY A 28 17.13 -33.15 -7.25
N TRP A 29 16.56 -32.76 -8.36
CA TRP A 29 16.62 -31.39 -8.85
C TRP A 29 15.86 -30.52 -7.87
N THR A 30 16.56 -29.99 -6.86
CA THR A 30 16.04 -28.90 -6.05
C THR A 30 16.05 -27.67 -6.96
N THR A 31 14.91 -27.32 -7.56
CA THR A 31 14.75 -26.02 -8.17
C THR A 31 15.00 -24.99 -7.07
N PRO A 32 15.96 -24.06 -7.23
CA PRO A 32 16.14 -23.01 -6.24
C PRO A 32 14.81 -22.26 -6.12
N ALA A 33 14.38 -21.99 -4.87
CA ALA A 33 13.24 -21.11 -4.64
C ALA A 33 13.50 -19.78 -5.37
N PRO A 34 12.51 -19.20 -6.03
CA PRO A 34 12.67 -17.89 -6.66
C PRO A 34 13.17 -16.89 -5.61
N ALA A 35 14.20 -16.11 -5.96
CA ALA A 35 14.70 -15.07 -5.07
C ALA A 35 13.60 -14.01 -4.89
N ALA A 36 13.49 -13.49 -3.67
CA ALA A 36 12.53 -12.42 -3.38
C ALA A 36 12.77 -11.20 -4.27
N GLU A 37 11.70 -10.62 -4.79
CA GLU A 37 11.73 -9.39 -5.59
C GLU A 37 12.20 -8.22 -4.71
N GLN A 38 13.22 -7.49 -5.20
CA GLN A 38 13.76 -6.34 -4.48
C GLN A 38 13.15 -5.05 -5.02
N VAL A 39 12.60 -4.20 -4.13
CA VAL A 39 11.96 -2.93 -4.50
C VAL A 39 12.44 -1.79 -3.60
N ASP A 40 12.39 -0.55 -4.09
CA ASP A 40 12.73 0.64 -3.29
C ASP A 40 11.70 0.92 -2.21
N LEU A 41 10.42 0.61 -2.49
CA LEU A 41 9.29 0.94 -1.64
C LEU A 41 8.20 -0.14 -1.75
N LYS A 42 7.69 -0.62 -0.62
CA LYS A 42 6.35 -1.20 -0.50
C LYS A 42 5.38 -0.11 -0.09
N LEU A 43 4.39 0.16 -0.92
CA LEU A 43 3.35 1.14 -0.69
C LEU A 43 1.99 0.45 -0.62
N VAL A 44 1.31 0.58 0.50
CA VAL A 44 -0.08 0.13 0.66
C VAL A 44 -0.98 1.36 0.61
N LEU A 45 -1.95 1.37 -0.29
CA LEU A 45 -2.98 2.41 -0.37
C LEU A 45 -4.26 1.90 0.30
N ALA A 46 -4.69 2.57 1.35
CA ALA A 46 -5.91 2.31 2.09
C ALA A 46 -6.92 3.42 1.76
N THR A 47 -7.99 3.07 1.06
CA THR A 47 -9.06 3.99 0.66
C THR A 47 -10.29 3.77 1.52
N ASP A 48 -10.81 4.82 2.15
CA ASP A 48 -12.07 4.76 2.87
C ASP A 48 -13.26 4.62 1.91
N VAL A 49 -14.14 3.70 2.24
CA VAL A 49 -15.42 3.49 1.56
C VAL A 49 -16.60 3.56 2.54
N SER A 50 -16.40 4.26 3.65
CA SER A 50 -17.41 4.47 4.67
C SER A 50 -18.61 5.24 4.13
N ARG A 51 -19.65 5.37 4.96
CA ARG A 51 -20.93 5.93 4.52
C ARG A 51 -20.87 7.42 4.19
N SER A 52 -19.89 8.16 4.70
CA SER A 52 -19.69 9.58 4.41
C SER A 52 -19.31 9.82 2.94
N ILE A 53 -18.55 8.91 2.35
CA ILE A 53 -18.09 8.99 0.97
C ILE A 53 -19.17 8.52 0.01
N ASP A 54 -19.57 9.35 -0.93
CA ASP A 54 -20.53 8.98 -1.96
C ASP A 54 -19.88 8.32 -3.21
N ASP A 55 -20.70 7.89 -4.19
CA ASP A 55 -20.20 7.19 -5.36
C ASP A 55 -19.35 8.08 -6.28
N GLU A 56 -19.67 9.38 -6.35
CA GLU A 56 -18.94 10.34 -7.18
C GLU A 56 -17.60 10.71 -6.52
N GLU A 57 -17.58 10.89 -5.22
CA GLU A 57 -16.38 11.16 -4.44
C GLU A 57 -15.38 10.01 -4.55
N LEU A 58 -15.83 8.76 -4.36
CA LEU A 58 -14.99 7.58 -4.54
C LEU A 58 -14.49 7.44 -5.98
N ARG A 59 -15.35 7.76 -6.96
CA ARG A 59 -14.94 7.75 -8.36
C ARG A 59 -13.83 8.77 -8.64
N LEU A 60 -13.95 9.99 -8.10
CA LEU A 60 -12.94 11.04 -8.23
C LEU A 60 -11.63 10.65 -7.54
N GLU A 61 -11.70 10.02 -6.38
CA GLU A 61 -10.53 9.52 -5.66
C GLU A 61 -9.79 8.44 -6.46
N ARG A 62 -10.51 7.43 -6.96
CA ARG A 62 -9.93 6.35 -7.78
C ARG A 62 -9.34 6.87 -9.08
N GLU A 63 -10.08 7.73 -9.79
CA GLU A 63 -9.57 8.35 -11.01
C GLU A 63 -8.34 9.21 -10.73
N GLY A 64 -8.38 10.02 -9.66
CA GLY A 64 -7.25 10.85 -9.27
C GLY A 64 -6.02 10.04 -8.85
N THR A 65 -6.21 8.92 -8.17
CA THR A 65 -5.12 8.00 -7.83
C THR A 65 -4.53 7.35 -9.10
N ALA A 66 -5.38 6.87 -10.00
CA ALA A 66 -4.96 6.28 -11.26
C ALA A 66 -4.19 7.28 -12.15
N GLU A 67 -4.69 8.51 -12.27
CA GLU A 67 -4.02 9.59 -13.00
C GLU A 67 -2.66 9.93 -12.40
N ALA A 68 -2.57 9.97 -11.06
CA ALA A 68 -1.32 10.29 -10.37
C ALA A 68 -0.23 9.25 -10.67
N PHE A 69 -0.54 7.96 -10.71
CA PHE A 69 0.44 6.93 -11.09
C PHE A 69 0.83 6.99 -12.58
N LEU A 70 -0.04 7.53 -13.45
CA LEU A 70 0.26 7.72 -14.86
C LEU A 70 1.07 8.99 -15.16
N ASP A 71 1.20 9.88 -14.17
CA ASP A 71 1.97 11.11 -14.34
C ASP A 71 3.44 10.83 -14.66
N PRO A 72 4.01 11.46 -15.71
CA PRO A 72 5.40 11.21 -16.10
C PRO A 72 6.43 11.53 -15.00
N GLU A 73 6.14 12.46 -14.10
CA GLU A 73 7.06 12.79 -12.99
C GLU A 73 7.02 11.70 -11.92
N VAL A 74 5.87 11.09 -11.66
CA VAL A 74 5.74 9.95 -10.74
C VAL A 74 6.46 8.73 -11.32
N VAL A 75 6.23 8.37 -12.58
CA VAL A 75 6.95 7.28 -13.26
C VAL A 75 8.45 7.52 -13.23
N LYS A 76 8.88 8.74 -13.52
CA LYS A 76 10.30 9.14 -13.46
C LYS A 76 10.87 9.06 -12.04
N ALA A 77 10.10 9.44 -11.02
CA ALA A 77 10.53 9.31 -9.62
C ALA A 77 10.76 7.84 -9.25
N ILE A 78 9.87 6.93 -9.67
CA ILE A 78 10.05 5.49 -9.50
C ILE A 78 11.33 5.01 -10.17
N GLN A 79 11.53 5.34 -11.44
CA GLN A 79 12.70 4.90 -12.22
C GLN A 79 14.03 5.46 -11.70
N ASN A 80 14.01 6.60 -11.02
CA ASN A 80 15.19 7.21 -10.41
C ASN A 80 15.53 6.60 -9.02
N GLY A 81 14.72 5.71 -8.48
CA GLY A 81 15.03 4.95 -7.28
C GLY A 81 16.28 4.06 -7.47
N SER A 82 16.86 3.59 -6.38
CA SER A 82 18.08 2.76 -6.41
C SER A 82 17.87 1.44 -7.18
N LEU A 83 16.66 0.87 -7.09
CA LEU A 83 16.25 -0.34 -7.79
C LEU A 83 15.33 -0.02 -8.98
N GLY A 84 14.84 1.21 -9.07
CA GLY A 84 13.98 1.70 -10.15
C GLY A 84 12.60 1.06 -10.18
N ARG A 85 12.11 0.56 -9.03
CA ARG A 85 10.82 -0.11 -8.91
C ARG A 85 10.23 -0.02 -7.52
N ILE A 86 8.90 0.01 -7.46
CA ILE A 86 8.12 -0.04 -6.22
C ILE A 86 7.09 -1.16 -6.29
N ALA A 87 6.64 -1.67 -5.15
CA ALA A 87 5.50 -2.57 -5.04
C ALA A 87 4.32 -1.82 -4.42
N VAL A 88 3.15 -1.92 -5.04
CA VAL A 88 1.91 -1.28 -4.57
C VAL A 88 0.85 -2.33 -4.34
N ALA A 89 0.16 -2.27 -3.21
CA ALA A 89 -1.06 -3.01 -2.93
C ALA A 89 -2.16 -2.04 -2.52
N THR A 90 -3.42 -2.38 -2.80
CA THR A 90 -4.55 -1.51 -2.46
C THR A 90 -5.63 -2.27 -1.73
N PHE A 91 -6.32 -1.60 -0.82
CA PHE A 91 -7.52 -2.12 -0.18
C PHE A 91 -8.52 -1.01 0.17
N ASP A 92 -9.79 -1.36 0.15
CA ASP A 92 -10.86 -0.54 0.68
C ASP A 92 -11.06 -0.85 2.16
N PHE A 93 -11.28 0.19 2.98
CA PHE A 93 -11.59 0.00 4.39
C PHE A 93 -12.85 0.76 4.82
N SER A 94 -13.46 0.28 5.88
CA SER A 94 -14.55 0.94 6.60
C SER A 94 -14.63 0.40 8.03
N SER A 95 -15.67 -0.34 8.44
CA SER A 95 -15.64 -1.11 9.70
C SER A 95 -14.61 -2.24 9.64
N PRO A 96 -14.07 -2.72 10.78
CA PRO A 96 -13.02 -3.74 10.78
C PRO A 96 -13.34 -5.04 10.02
N GLN A 97 -14.64 -5.40 9.92
CA GLN A 97 -15.11 -6.60 9.24
C GLN A 97 -15.30 -6.40 7.72
N ASP A 98 -15.30 -5.14 7.27
CA ASP A 98 -15.63 -4.77 5.90
C ASP A 98 -14.37 -4.41 5.07
N ASN A 99 -13.18 -4.56 5.66
CA ASN A 99 -11.92 -4.31 4.97
C ASN A 99 -11.72 -5.33 3.84
N ARG A 100 -11.38 -4.85 2.65
CA ARG A 100 -11.27 -5.67 1.45
C ARG A 100 -10.03 -5.33 0.64
N VAL A 101 -9.12 -6.28 0.48
CA VAL A 101 -8.02 -6.15 -0.49
C VAL A 101 -8.61 -6.06 -1.89
N THR A 102 -8.34 -4.96 -2.57
CA THR A 102 -8.81 -4.68 -3.94
C THR A 102 -7.77 -5.04 -4.98
N MET A 103 -6.48 -4.97 -4.61
CA MET A 103 -5.39 -5.43 -5.45
C MET A 103 -4.23 -5.93 -4.57
N ASP A 104 -3.75 -7.13 -4.86
CA ASP A 104 -2.53 -7.67 -4.29
C ASP A 104 -1.29 -6.95 -4.86
N TRP A 105 -0.11 -7.27 -4.39
CA TRP A 105 1.13 -6.59 -4.74
C TRP A 105 1.37 -6.53 -6.26
N HIS A 106 1.50 -5.32 -6.80
CA HIS A 106 1.80 -5.01 -8.18
C HIS A 106 3.13 -4.25 -8.26
N ILE A 107 4.06 -4.74 -9.09
CA ILE A 107 5.37 -4.09 -9.25
C ILE A 107 5.29 -3.03 -10.35
N ILE A 108 5.65 -1.79 -10.00
CA ILE A 108 5.72 -0.67 -10.94
C ILE A 108 7.18 -0.31 -11.18
N HIS A 109 7.59 -0.27 -12.45
CA HIS A 109 8.94 0.09 -12.88
C HIS A 109 8.96 0.92 -14.17
N ASP A 110 7.80 1.03 -14.84
CA ASP A 110 7.64 1.78 -16.07
C ASP A 110 6.19 2.24 -16.27
N ARG A 111 5.93 2.94 -17.39
CA ARG A 111 4.60 3.42 -17.73
C ARG A 111 3.60 2.28 -17.99
N ALA A 112 4.04 1.14 -18.54
CA ALA A 112 3.13 0.03 -18.84
C ALA A 112 2.62 -0.63 -17.56
N SER A 113 3.50 -0.89 -16.60
CA SER A 113 3.15 -1.40 -15.27
C SER A 113 2.30 -0.40 -14.47
N ALA A 114 2.58 0.91 -14.59
CA ALA A 114 1.74 1.95 -14.00
C ALA A 114 0.33 1.98 -14.62
N MET A 115 0.22 1.72 -15.93
CA MET A 115 -1.08 1.67 -16.63
C MET A 115 -1.92 0.49 -16.17
N ALA A 116 -1.33 -0.69 -16.01
CA ALA A 116 -2.03 -1.87 -15.48
C ALA A 116 -2.55 -1.64 -14.04
N LEU A 117 -1.76 -0.97 -13.19
CA LEU A 117 -2.22 -0.53 -11.87
C LEU A 117 -3.42 0.43 -11.98
N ALA A 118 -3.29 1.47 -12.81
CA ALA A 118 -4.32 2.50 -12.98
C ALA A 118 -5.66 1.91 -13.46
N GLU A 119 -5.62 0.98 -14.41
CA GLU A 119 -6.80 0.25 -14.89
C GLU A 119 -7.45 -0.55 -13.74
N THR A 120 -6.66 -1.27 -12.96
CA THR A 120 -7.18 -2.04 -11.82
C THR A 120 -7.86 -1.14 -10.77
N ILE A 121 -7.27 0.03 -10.47
CA ILE A 121 -7.86 0.98 -9.53
C ILE A 121 -9.20 1.50 -10.04
N ARG A 122 -9.29 1.88 -11.33
CA ARG A 122 -10.53 2.38 -11.95
C ARG A 122 -11.64 1.33 -11.97
N ASP A 123 -11.28 0.09 -12.27
CA ASP A 123 -12.24 -1.02 -12.42
C ASP A 123 -12.68 -1.63 -11.09
N THR A 124 -12.09 -1.18 -9.98
CA THR A 124 -12.44 -1.70 -8.64
C THR A 124 -13.88 -1.28 -8.27
N PRO A 125 -14.80 -2.24 -8.07
CA PRO A 125 -16.17 -1.93 -7.71
C PRO A 125 -16.25 -1.44 -6.26
N ARG A 126 -17.12 -0.47 -5.98
CA ARG A 126 -17.39 -0.04 -4.62
C ARG A 126 -18.04 -1.16 -3.80
N THR A 127 -17.54 -1.36 -2.60
CA THR A 127 -18.24 -2.13 -1.57
C THR A 127 -18.56 -1.15 -0.42
N PRO A 128 -19.78 -0.61 -0.33
CA PRO A 128 -20.12 0.40 0.64
C PRO A 128 -19.92 -0.08 2.08
N GLY A 129 -19.19 0.69 2.87
CA GLY A 129 -19.01 0.48 4.29
C GLY A 129 -20.00 1.29 5.15
N ARG A 130 -19.86 1.19 6.46
CA ARG A 130 -20.76 1.88 7.41
C ARG A 130 -20.06 2.90 8.27
N ARG A 131 -18.92 2.57 8.83
CA ARG A 131 -18.12 3.38 9.76
C ARG A 131 -16.70 3.51 9.23
N THR A 132 -15.89 4.28 9.92
CA THR A 132 -14.50 4.54 9.56
C THR A 132 -13.59 3.96 10.63
N SER A 133 -12.85 2.88 10.29
CA SER A 133 -11.87 2.27 11.18
C SER A 133 -10.46 2.43 10.61
N VAL A 134 -9.89 3.62 10.79
CA VAL A 134 -8.50 3.89 10.43
C VAL A 134 -7.55 2.94 11.16
N SER A 135 -7.86 2.63 12.43
CA SER A 135 -7.07 1.66 13.22
C SER A 135 -6.98 0.29 12.54
N SER A 136 -8.10 -0.24 12.03
CA SER A 136 -8.09 -1.52 11.31
C SER A 136 -7.43 -1.43 9.94
N ALA A 137 -7.49 -0.26 9.29
CA ALA A 137 -6.76 -0.02 8.05
C ALA A 137 -5.25 -0.08 8.28
N LEU A 138 -4.73 0.53 9.36
CA LEU A 138 -3.31 0.42 9.71
C LEU A 138 -2.91 -1.03 10.01
N GLU A 139 -3.73 -1.77 10.76
CA GLU A 139 -3.45 -3.18 11.09
C GLU A 139 -3.43 -4.08 9.85
N LEU A 140 -4.39 -3.90 8.93
CA LEU A 140 -4.42 -4.65 7.67
C LEU A 140 -3.25 -4.27 6.76
N GLY A 141 -2.93 -2.99 6.63
CA GLY A 141 -1.77 -2.54 5.85
C GLY A 141 -0.45 -3.14 6.35
N ALA A 142 -0.26 -3.17 7.68
CA ALA A 142 0.90 -3.81 8.29
C ALA A 142 0.94 -5.34 8.02
N LEU A 143 -0.21 -6.02 8.11
CA LEU A 143 -0.33 -7.44 7.80
C LEU A 143 0.02 -7.75 6.34
N LEU A 144 -0.44 -6.93 5.38
CA LEU A 144 -0.10 -7.09 3.96
C LEU A 144 1.41 -6.95 3.72
N ILE A 145 2.03 -5.97 4.37
CA ILE A 145 3.48 -5.76 4.29
C ILE A 145 4.22 -6.97 4.86
N GLU A 146 3.86 -7.43 6.06
CA GLU A 146 4.51 -8.54 6.74
C GLU A 146 4.36 -9.86 5.96
N SER A 147 3.15 -10.18 5.51
CA SER A 147 2.86 -11.43 4.81
C SER A 147 3.62 -11.60 3.49
N SER A 148 4.00 -10.49 2.86
CA SER A 148 4.73 -10.46 1.58
C SER A 148 6.27 -10.46 1.73
N GLU A 149 6.83 -10.45 2.95
CA GLU A 149 8.29 -10.29 3.18
C GLU A 149 9.15 -11.39 2.56
N LYS A 150 8.62 -12.58 2.41
CA LYS A 150 9.32 -13.71 1.77
C LYS A 150 9.38 -13.58 0.25
N ASP A 151 8.43 -12.86 -0.35
CA ASP A 151 8.28 -12.74 -1.81
C ASP A 151 8.76 -11.38 -2.32
N ILE A 152 8.59 -10.31 -1.53
CA ILE A 152 8.98 -8.95 -1.88
C ILE A 152 9.71 -8.30 -0.69
N VAL A 153 10.93 -7.86 -0.92
CA VAL A 153 11.74 -7.15 0.08
C VAL A 153 11.92 -5.69 -0.33
N ALA A 154 11.61 -4.78 0.57
CA ALA A 154 11.68 -3.35 0.30
C ALA A 154 12.63 -2.62 1.25
N THR A 155 13.29 -1.57 0.74
CA THR A 155 14.09 -0.65 1.55
C THR A 155 13.21 0.17 2.48
N ARG A 156 11.99 0.52 2.03
CA ARG A 156 11.00 1.30 2.80
C ARG A 156 9.63 0.66 2.72
N LYS A 157 8.84 0.88 3.77
CA LYS A 157 7.48 0.35 3.93
C LYS A 157 6.58 1.49 4.34
N VAL A 158 5.54 1.74 3.57
CA VAL A 158 4.62 2.86 3.77
C VAL A 158 3.18 2.38 3.66
N ILE A 159 2.34 2.88 4.56
CA ILE A 159 0.88 2.80 4.46
C ILE A 159 0.36 4.21 4.24
N ASP A 160 -0.39 4.40 3.17
CA ASP A 160 -1.11 5.62 2.83
C ASP A 160 -2.57 5.46 3.14
N VAL A 161 -3.13 6.37 3.94
CA VAL A 161 -4.54 6.37 4.30
C VAL A 161 -5.21 7.60 3.73
N SER A 162 -6.21 7.42 2.86
CA SER A 162 -7.13 8.48 2.42
C SER A 162 -8.52 8.27 3.00
N ASP A 163 -9.12 9.36 3.53
CA ASP A 163 -10.35 9.29 4.32
C ASP A 163 -10.90 10.72 4.57
N ASP A 164 -12.20 10.85 4.81
CA ASP A 164 -12.89 12.10 5.10
C ASP A 164 -13.30 12.28 6.57
N GLY A 165 -12.84 11.37 7.47
CA GLY A 165 -13.24 11.39 8.88
C GLY A 165 -12.19 10.87 9.87
N PRO A 166 -12.43 11.04 11.18
CA PRO A 166 -11.60 10.45 12.22
C PRO A 166 -11.96 8.98 12.46
N ASN A 167 -11.03 8.22 13.05
CA ASN A 167 -11.32 6.85 13.50
C ASN A 167 -12.54 6.82 14.42
N ASN A 168 -13.60 6.13 14.03
CA ASN A 168 -14.86 6.04 14.79
C ASN A 168 -15.36 4.60 15.02
N ASP A 169 -14.54 3.61 14.64
CA ASP A 169 -14.80 2.18 14.85
C ASP A 169 -13.48 1.43 15.06
N GLY A 170 -13.55 0.17 15.50
CA GLY A 170 -12.40 -0.71 15.69
C GLY A 170 -11.60 -0.42 16.97
N ASN A 171 -10.31 -0.72 16.91
CA ASN A 171 -9.38 -0.57 18.03
C ASN A 171 -9.07 0.91 18.33
N ARG A 172 -8.44 1.15 19.47
CA ARG A 172 -7.94 2.49 19.80
C ARG A 172 -6.90 2.90 18.76
N MET A 173 -7.03 4.15 18.28
CA MET A 173 -6.14 4.68 17.25
C MET A 173 -4.68 4.69 17.70
N THR A 174 -4.43 5.08 18.96
CA THR A 174 -3.10 5.12 19.55
C THR A 174 -2.44 3.74 19.58
N GLU A 175 -3.18 2.69 19.93
CA GLU A 175 -2.65 1.32 20.00
C GLU A 175 -2.27 0.78 18.61
N ALA A 176 -3.16 0.98 17.61
CA ALA A 176 -2.89 0.55 16.24
C ALA A 176 -1.71 1.31 15.64
N HIS A 177 -1.68 2.65 15.81
CA HIS A 177 -0.59 3.51 15.35
C HIS A 177 0.76 3.05 15.93
N ASP A 178 0.88 2.99 17.26
CA ASP A 178 2.15 2.66 17.90
C ASP A 178 2.66 1.26 17.52
N LYS A 179 1.75 0.30 17.39
CA LYS A 179 2.07 -1.07 16.94
C LYS A 179 2.66 -1.09 15.53
N VAL A 180 2.09 -0.31 14.61
CA VAL A 180 2.54 -0.24 13.21
C VAL A 180 3.87 0.50 13.10
N ILE A 181 4.01 1.63 13.79
CA ILE A 181 5.27 2.39 13.79
C ILE A 181 6.42 1.58 14.41
N ALA A 182 6.16 0.80 15.46
CA ALA A 182 7.16 -0.08 16.07
C ALA A 182 7.73 -1.16 15.11
N GLN A 183 6.99 -1.50 14.03
CA GLN A 183 7.44 -2.40 12.96
C GLN A 183 8.33 -1.70 11.91
N GLY A 184 8.63 -0.41 12.09
CA GLY A 184 9.40 0.39 11.13
C GLY A 184 8.62 0.79 9.87
N ILE A 185 7.30 0.68 9.91
CA ILE A 185 6.41 1.11 8.84
C ILE A 185 6.14 2.61 9.01
N VAL A 186 6.19 3.36 7.93
CA VAL A 186 5.78 4.77 7.90
C VAL A 186 4.31 4.85 7.54
N VAL A 187 3.56 5.69 8.24
CA VAL A 187 2.16 5.97 7.90
C VAL A 187 2.05 7.42 7.46
N ASN A 188 1.50 7.64 6.26
CA ASN A 188 1.16 8.95 5.73
C ASN A 188 -0.35 9.08 5.57
N GLY A 189 -0.84 10.30 5.50
CA GLY A 189 -2.27 10.58 5.37
C GLY A 189 -2.60 11.50 4.21
N LEU A 190 -3.78 11.28 3.65
CA LEU A 190 -4.42 12.16 2.67
C LEU A 190 -5.87 12.41 3.14
N PRO A 191 -6.07 13.23 4.20
CA PRO A 191 -7.41 13.60 4.64
C PRO A 191 -8.10 14.49 3.61
N VAL A 192 -9.36 14.16 3.30
CA VAL A 192 -10.22 14.99 2.45
C VAL A 192 -11.10 15.86 3.33
N MET A 193 -10.90 17.18 3.22
CA MET A 193 -11.52 18.22 4.06
C MET A 193 -12.72 18.84 3.32
N ASP A 194 -13.71 18.01 2.93
CA ASP A 194 -14.88 18.57 2.23
C ASP A 194 -15.87 19.17 3.20
N ASP A 195 -16.01 20.51 3.16
CA ASP A 195 -16.94 21.26 4.04
C ASP A 195 -18.40 20.88 3.79
N ASN A 196 -18.72 20.25 2.67
CA ASN A 196 -20.07 19.82 2.29
C ASN A 196 -20.34 18.34 2.61
N ALA A 197 -19.32 17.61 3.07
CA ALA A 197 -19.44 16.19 3.35
C ALA A 197 -20.32 15.91 4.59
N ASN A 198 -21.06 14.81 4.53
CA ASN A 198 -21.78 14.29 5.68
C ASN A 198 -20.78 13.77 6.72
N GLY A 199 -20.62 14.46 7.83
CA GLY A 199 -19.68 14.09 8.88
C GLY A 199 -18.43 14.95 8.95
N TYR A 200 -18.46 16.11 8.31
CA TYR A 200 -17.36 17.09 8.31
C TYR A 200 -16.68 17.23 9.67
N PHE A 201 -15.36 17.08 9.67
CA PHE A 201 -14.50 17.26 10.84
C PHE A 201 -13.48 18.37 10.53
N PRO A 202 -13.65 19.60 11.08
CA PRO A 202 -12.94 20.80 10.61
C PRO A 202 -11.42 20.76 10.77
N ASP A 203 -10.90 19.95 11.68
CA ASP A 203 -9.45 19.83 11.95
C ASP A 203 -8.92 18.43 11.59
N LEU A 204 -9.47 17.78 10.57
CA LEU A 204 -9.10 16.45 10.19
C LEU A 204 -7.62 16.35 9.81
N ASP A 205 -7.08 17.37 9.15
CA ASP A 205 -5.66 17.49 8.80
C ASP A 205 -4.76 17.44 10.05
N LYS A 206 -5.14 18.13 11.11
CA LYS A 206 -4.40 18.14 12.39
C LYS A 206 -4.56 16.81 13.14
N TYR A 207 -5.77 16.22 13.09
CA TYR A 207 -5.99 14.88 13.63
C TYR A 207 -5.10 13.86 12.94
N TYR A 208 -5.06 13.88 11.60
CA TYR A 208 -4.18 13.00 10.84
C TYR A 208 -2.71 13.21 11.18
N ALA A 209 -2.26 14.46 11.29
CA ALA A 209 -0.88 14.78 11.64
C ALA A 209 -0.45 14.32 13.04
N ALA A 210 -1.40 14.29 14.01
CA ALA A 210 -1.11 13.91 15.39
C ALA A 210 -1.35 12.45 15.70
N CYS A 211 -2.33 11.80 15.02
CA CYS A 211 -2.89 10.54 15.46
C CYS A 211 -2.74 9.41 14.43
N VAL A 212 -2.69 9.74 13.14
CA VAL A 212 -2.64 8.75 12.06
C VAL A 212 -1.26 8.62 11.46
N ALA A 213 -0.69 9.73 11.01
CA ALA A 213 0.63 9.75 10.40
C ALA A 213 1.73 9.53 11.44
N GLY A 214 2.72 8.71 11.11
CA GLY A 214 3.81 8.38 12.03
C GLY A 214 4.98 7.70 11.34
N GLY A 215 6.08 7.58 12.08
CA GLY A 215 7.32 7.05 11.54
C GLY A 215 8.24 8.13 10.95
N ARG A 216 9.46 7.73 10.60
CA ARG A 216 10.48 8.69 10.15
C ARG A 216 10.12 9.30 8.79
N GLY A 217 9.96 10.60 8.76
CA GLY A 217 9.68 11.35 7.53
C GLY A 217 8.21 11.34 7.13
N SER A 218 7.31 10.86 7.99
CA SER A 218 5.87 10.86 7.75
C SER A 218 5.31 12.28 7.58
N PHE A 219 4.26 12.37 6.78
CA PHE A 219 3.60 13.63 6.46
C PHE A 219 2.13 13.42 6.10
N VAL A 220 1.38 14.51 6.06
CA VAL A 220 -0.02 14.56 5.68
C VAL A 220 -0.17 15.57 4.54
N VAL A 221 -0.91 15.20 3.52
CA VAL A 221 -1.32 16.09 2.42
C VAL A 221 -2.82 16.27 2.50
N ALA A 222 -3.27 17.44 2.95
CA ALA A 222 -4.70 17.73 3.06
C ALA A 222 -5.29 18.17 1.71
N VAL A 223 -6.47 17.67 1.38
CA VAL A 223 -7.26 18.00 0.19
C VAL A 223 -8.57 18.65 0.63
N HIS A 224 -8.92 19.79 0.04
CA HIS A 224 -10.14 20.51 0.42
C HIS A 224 -11.39 20.11 -0.39
N ASN A 225 -11.21 19.36 -1.46
CA ASN A 225 -12.30 18.78 -2.24
C ASN A 225 -11.79 17.65 -3.14
N TYR A 226 -12.65 16.73 -3.52
CA TYR A 226 -12.28 15.57 -4.35
C TYR A 226 -11.81 15.94 -5.77
N LYS A 227 -12.14 17.14 -6.29
CA LYS A 227 -11.68 17.59 -7.60
C LYS A 227 -10.19 17.90 -7.63
N ASP A 228 -9.60 18.22 -6.49
CA ASP A 228 -8.16 18.48 -6.33
C ASP A 228 -7.37 17.22 -5.96
N PHE A 229 -8.07 16.08 -5.81
CA PHE A 229 -7.48 14.81 -5.32
C PHE A 229 -6.32 14.33 -6.21
N SER A 230 -6.49 14.34 -7.53
CA SER A 230 -5.44 13.92 -8.48
C SER A 230 -4.14 14.71 -8.29
N ALA A 231 -4.24 16.03 -8.16
CA ALA A 231 -3.08 16.89 -7.94
C ALA A 231 -2.39 16.64 -6.59
N ALA A 232 -3.18 16.42 -5.53
CA ALA A 232 -2.69 16.12 -4.20
C ALA A 232 -2.01 14.74 -4.14
N MET A 233 -2.64 13.71 -4.71
CA MET A 233 -2.10 12.36 -4.78
C MET A 233 -0.79 12.32 -5.59
N ARG A 234 -0.74 13.00 -6.74
CA ARG A 234 0.49 13.14 -7.52
C ARG A 234 1.61 13.77 -6.68
N HIS A 235 1.32 14.88 -6.02
CA HIS A 235 2.31 15.57 -5.17
C HIS A 235 2.79 14.66 -4.04
N LYS A 236 1.87 13.97 -3.39
CA LYS A 236 2.14 13.02 -2.31
C LYS A 236 3.02 11.86 -2.79
N LEU A 237 2.69 11.21 -3.92
CA LEU A 237 3.49 10.13 -4.49
C LEU A 237 4.92 10.57 -4.82
N ILE A 238 5.11 11.77 -5.39
CA ILE A 238 6.45 12.30 -5.67
C ILE A 238 7.25 12.46 -4.37
N LEU A 239 6.65 12.99 -3.30
CA LEU A 239 7.31 13.14 -1.99
C LEU A 239 7.71 11.78 -1.39
N GLU A 240 6.81 10.80 -1.46
CA GLU A 240 7.07 9.46 -0.94
C GLU A 240 8.15 8.71 -1.70
N ILE A 241 8.04 8.68 -3.02
CA ILE A 241 8.92 7.89 -3.87
C ILE A 241 10.33 8.50 -3.89
N SER A 242 10.44 9.83 -4.02
CA SER A 242 11.74 10.51 -4.14
C SER A 242 12.60 10.51 -2.87
N GLN A 243 12.06 10.08 -1.72
CA GLN A 243 12.74 10.10 -0.41
C GLN A 243 13.36 11.47 -0.04
N ASN A 244 12.90 12.55 -0.63
CA ASN A 244 13.56 13.83 -0.53
C ASN A 244 13.06 14.60 0.70
N GLU A 245 13.65 14.35 1.88
CA GLU A 245 13.36 15.12 3.10
C GLU A 245 13.48 16.64 2.84
N THR A 246 14.35 17.05 1.91
CA THR A 246 14.51 18.44 1.52
C THR A 246 13.27 18.94 0.78
N GLN A 247 12.67 18.16 -0.11
CA GLN A 247 11.44 18.53 -0.81
C GLN A 247 10.23 18.56 0.14
N ILE A 248 10.12 17.61 1.05
CA ILE A 248 9.09 17.61 2.11
C ILE A 248 9.20 18.90 2.93
N ARG A 249 10.40 19.30 3.35
CA ARG A 249 10.63 20.56 4.08
C ARG A 249 10.27 21.80 3.25
N HIS A 250 10.59 21.83 1.96
CA HIS A 250 10.25 22.94 1.08
C HIS A 250 8.75 23.06 0.82
N ALA A 251 8.06 21.94 0.60
CA ALA A 251 6.61 21.91 0.45
C ALA A 251 5.90 22.44 1.70
N GLN A 252 6.39 22.09 2.90
CA GLN A 252 5.85 22.56 4.19
C GLN A 252 6.07 24.05 4.45
N THR A 253 7.13 24.66 3.89
CA THR A 253 7.47 26.07 4.12
C THR A 253 6.90 27.01 3.05
N GLY A 254 6.16 26.49 2.06
CA GLY A 254 5.65 27.30 0.94
C GLY A 254 6.72 27.99 0.08
N ARG A 255 7.99 27.63 0.28
CA ARG A 255 9.11 28.21 -0.46
C ARG A 255 9.48 27.35 -1.65
N THR A 256 8.72 27.46 -2.72
CA THR A 256 9.21 27.08 -4.05
C THR A 256 10.27 28.08 -4.49
N LYS A 257 11.52 27.66 -4.64
CA LYS A 257 12.48 28.43 -5.44
C LYS A 257 11.99 28.40 -6.88
N SER A 258 11.42 29.52 -7.34
CA SER A 258 11.09 29.73 -8.75
C SER A 258 12.38 29.58 -9.57
N GLY A 259 12.53 28.52 -10.31
CA GLY A 259 13.47 28.42 -11.41
C GLY A 259 13.07 29.44 -12.50
N PRO A 260 13.96 29.81 -13.43
CA PRO A 260 13.69 30.87 -14.42
C PRO A 260 12.49 30.48 -15.28
N LEU A 261 11.44 31.30 -15.26
CA LEU A 261 10.24 31.19 -16.08
C LEU A 261 10.63 31.31 -17.57
N LEU A 262 10.48 30.22 -18.31
CA LEU A 262 10.29 30.30 -19.76
C LEU A 262 8.90 30.91 -20.02
N LYS A 263 8.88 32.16 -20.53
CA LYS A 263 7.66 32.80 -21.00
C LYS A 263 7.10 32.02 -22.20
N LEU A 264 6.09 31.18 -21.98
CA LEU A 264 5.16 30.77 -23.04
C LEU A 264 3.94 31.69 -22.93
N THR A 265 3.74 32.50 -23.96
CA THR A 265 2.48 33.20 -24.19
C THR A 265 1.41 32.21 -24.67
N ALA A 266 0.49 31.83 -23.80
CA ALA A 266 -0.73 31.10 -24.15
C ALA A 266 -1.87 31.53 -23.22
N ALA A 267 -3.10 31.43 -23.72
CA ALA A 267 -4.39 31.85 -23.16
C ALA A 267 -4.50 31.85 -21.63
N ALA A 268 -5.23 32.80 -21.06
CA ALA A 268 -5.42 32.95 -19.62
C ALA A 268 -5.76 31.62 -18.96
N PRO A 269 -4.93 31.11 -18.06
CA PRO A 269 -5.22 29.87 -17.34
C PRO A 269 -6.37 30.14 -16.35
N ALA A 270 -7.25 29.14 -16.19
CA ALA A 270 -8.09 29.03 -15.00
C ALA A 270 -7.24 29.24 -13.74
N ALA A 271 -7.80 29.88 -12.72
CA ALA A 271 -7.08 30.13 -11.47
C ALA A 271 -6.40 28.82 -11.02
N PRO A 272 -5.10 28.85 -10.67
CA PRO A 272 -4.42 27.64 -10.24
C PRO A 272 -5.13 27.09 -9.00
N SER A 273 -5.43 25.80 -9.01
CA SER A 273 -5.91 25.08 -7.81
C SER A 273 -4.95 25.36 -6.65
N PRO A 274 -5.45 25.58 -5.43
CA PRO A 274 -4.59 25.82 -4.29
C PRO A 274 -3.57 24.69 -4.15
N THR A 275 -2.32 25.04 -3.97
CA THR A 275 -1.26 24.04 -3.75
C THR A 275 -1.61 23.23 -2.51
N PRO A 276 -1.61 21.89 -2.57
CA PRO A 276 -1.92 21.04 -1.44
C PRO A 276 -1.08 21.38 -0.22
N GLN A 277 -1.69 21.48 0.95
CA GLN A 277 -0.98 21.73 2.20
C GLN A 277 -0.29 20.44 2.66
N VAL A 278 0.99 20.54 2.98
CA VAL A 278 1.77 19.43 3.55
C VAL A 278 2.08 19.73 5.00
N LEU A 279 1.58 18.88 5.90
CA LEU A 279 1.83 18.95 7.33
C LEU A 279 2.80 17.84 7.75
N ARG A 280 3.66 18.12 8.72
CA ARG A 280 4.47 17.07 9.37
C ARG A 280 3.62 16.33 10.40
N ALA A 281 3.80 15.02 10.41
CA ALA A 281 3.32 14.24 11.53
C ALA A 281 4.06 14.62 12.82
N GLY A 282 3.34 14.67 13.91
CA GLY A 282 3.88 14.95 15.23
C GLY A 282 2.83 15.46 16.21
N PRO A 283 3.20 15.52 17.49
CA PRO A 283 2.28 15.98 18.55
C PRO A 283 1.74 17.38 18.30
N ASN A 284 0.42 17.51 18.50
CA ASN A 284 -0.30 18.80 18.45
C ASN A 284 -1.48 18.75 19.45
N GLU A 285 -2.46 19.69 19.34
CA GLU A 285 -3.63 19.75 20.21
C GLU A 285 -4.52 18.49 20.18
N PHE A 286 -4.42 17.65 19.15
CA PHE A 286 -5.16 16.38 19.04
C PHE A 286 -4.48 15.20 19.71
N SER A 287 -3.21 15.27 20.09
CA SER A 287 -2.45 14.14 20.63
C SER A 287 -3.07 13.49 21.88
N SER A 288 -3.80 14.28 22.69
CA SER A 288 -4.54 13.76 23.84
C SER A 288 -5.93 13.22 23.51
N ARG A 289 -6.37 13.32 22.26
CA ARG A 289 -7.72 12.98 21.80
C ARG A 289 -7.76 12.05 20.60
N CYS A 290 -6.65 11.35 20.33
CA CYS A 290 -6.56 10.42 19.20
C CYS A 290 -7.58 9.28 19.25
N ASP A 291 -8.05 8.91 20.44
CA ASP A 291 -9.00 7.82 20.65
C ASP A 291 -10.47 8.30 20.75
N ILE A 292 -10.81 9.46 20.20
CA ILE A 292 -12.15 10.09 20.30
C ILE A 292 -13.27 9.20 19.76
N GLY A 293 -12.99 8.31 18.82
CA GLY A 293 -13.99 7.45 18.16
C GLY A 293 -14.13 6.04 18.71
N GLY A 294 -13.23 5.55 19.56
CA GLY A 294 -13.17 4.16 20.03
C GLY A 294 -14.21 3.77 21.09
N PHE A 295 -14.98 4.73 21.59
CA PHE A 295 -16.14 4.46 22.45
C PHE A 295 -17.39 4.63 21.61
N GLY A 296 -18.09 3.51 21.36
CA GLY A 296 -19.38 3.55 20.70
C GLY A 296 -20.23 4.69 21.24
N PHE A 297 -20.71 5.56 20.37
CA PHE A 297 -21.75 6.52 20.69
C PHE A 297 -23.03 5.78 21.08
N GLY A 298 -23.03 5.25 22.29
CA GLY A 298 -24.21 4.85 23.03
C GLY A 298 -24.62 6.02 23.87
N GLY A 299 -25.48 6.88 23.36
CA GLY A 299 -26.13 7.87 24.20
C GLY A 299 -26.31 9.22 23.53
N GLY A 300 -27.41 9.42 22.84
CA GLY A 300 -28.25 10.60 22.90
C GLY A 300 -27.77 11.84 22.15
N PHE A 301 -28.32 12.02 20.95
CA PHE A 301 -29.00 13.26 20.56
C PHE A 301 -30.24 12.90 19.75
#